data_e9b331907523436edbbd0b7abfb3f642
#
_entry.id   e9b331907523436edbbd0b7abfb3f642
#
_cell.length_a   1.000
_cell.length_b   1.000
_cell.length_c   1.000
_cell.angle_alpha   90.00
_cell.angle_beta   90.00
_cell.angle_gamma   90.00
#
_symmetry.space_group_name_H-M   'P 1'
#
loop_
_entity.id
_entity.type
_entity.pdbx_description
1 polymer ?
#
loop_
_entity_poly.entity_id
_entity_poly.type
_entity_poly.pdbx_seq_one_letter_code
_entity_poly.pdbx_strand_id
1 'polypeptide(L)'
;MLPNHPPLVVAEQFGTLETLYPGRIDLGLGRAPGTDMRTLQALRRDPQDAERFPSDVVELQGLLSDTSPLAGIEAIPGKGTNVPLYILGSSLFGAQLAAALGLPYAFASHFAPQALTEAVALYRREFRPSEVLAEPYVIAGVGAIADEDAERANTGWRRFLTFNFVCGFVVTMLLIWLWVLVP
;
A
#
# COMPACT_ATOMS: atom_id res chain seq x y z
N MET A 1 -0.84 -0.92 -7.11
CA MET A 1 0.30 -1.88 -7.14
C MET A 1 1.40 -1.22 -7.97
N LEU A 2 2.47 -0.78 -7.29
CA LEU A 2 3.52 0.03 -7.93
C LEU A 2 4.19 -0.68 -9.13
N PRO A 3 4.50 -2.00 -9.10
CA PRO A 3 5.14 -2.66 -10.25
C PRO A 3 4.35 -2.59 -11.56
N ASN A 4 3.07 -2.27 -11.51
CA ASN A 4 2.24 -2.13 -12.71
C ASN A 4 2.40 -0.76 -13.41
N HIS A 5 3.05 0.21 -12.76
CA HIS A 5 3.11 1.60 -13.21
C HIS A 5 4.54 2.14 -13.12
N PRO A 6 5.00 2.98 -14.07
CA PRO A 6 6.25 3.71 -13.91
C PRO A 6 6.18 4.70 -12.74
N PRO A 7 7.20 4.79 -11.87
CA PRO A 7 7.21 5.73 -10.74
C PRO A 7 6.93 7.18 -11.15
N LEU A 8 7.49 7.65 -12.27
CA LEU A 8 7.25 8.99 -12.80
C LEU A 8 5.75 9.27 -13.05
N VAL A 9 5.05 8.32 -13.69
CA VAL A 9 3.62 8.46 -13.98
C VAL A 9 2.81 8.50 -12.69
N VAL A 10 3.16 7.67 -11.70
CA VAL A 10 2.51 7.67 -10.38
C VAL A 10 2.74 9.01 -9.67
N ALA A 11 3.97 9.53 -9.71
CA ALA A 11 4.30 10.83 -9.11
C ALA A 11 3.48 11.97 -9.73
N GLU A 12 3.33 12.01 -11.05
CA GLU A 12 2.53 13.02 -11.73
C GLU A 12 1.03 12.90 -11.42
N GLN A 13 0.49 11.68 -11.38
CA GLN A 13 -0.92 11.44 -11.08
C GLN A 13 -1.27 11.84 -9.63
N PHE A 14 -0.49 11.36 -8.65
CA PHE A 14 -0.73 11.67 -7.24
C PHE A 14 -0.36 13.11 -6.90
N GLY A 15 0.68 13.66 -7.53
CA GLY A 15 1.01 15.06 -7.42
C GLY A 15 -0.10 15.98 -7.97
N THR A 16 -0.76 15.57 -9.05
CA THR A 16 -1.94 16.27 -9.56
C THR A 16 -3.08 16.25 -8.54
N LEU A 17 -3.35 15.09 -7.94
CA LEU A 17 -4.39 14.96 -6.92
C LEU A 17 -4.09 15.80 -5.68
N GLU A 18 -2.84 15.78 -5.20
CA GLU A 18 -2.41 16.59 -4.06
C GLU A 18 -2.50 18.09 -4.33
N THR A 19 -2.15 18.52 -5.55
CA THR A 19 -2.29 19.92 -5.99
C THR A 19 -3.75 20.37 -6.01
N LEU A 20 -4.67 19.47 -6.42
CA LEU A 20 -6.12 19.76 -6.44
C LEU A 20 -6.76 19.67 -5.06
N TYR A 21 -6.25 18.79 -4.19
CA TYR A 21 -6.83 18.49 -2.87
C TYR A 21 -5.75 18.44 -1.78
N PRO A 22 -5.10 19.57 -1.47
CA PRO A 22 -3.95 19.62 -0.57
C PRO A 22 -4.22 18.99 0.81
N GLY A 23 -3.30 18.15 1.28
CA GLY A 23 -3.36 17.49 2.58
C GLY A 23 -4.45 16.42 2.72
N ARG A 24 -5.02 15.94 1.59
CA ARG A 24 -6.09 14.93 1.58
C ARG A 24 -5.70 13.65 0.86
N ILE A 25 -4.50 13.58 0.32
CA ILE A 25 -4.06 12.48 -0.54
C ILE A 25 -2.97 11.68 0.17
N ASP A 26 -3.21 10.38 0.33
CA ASP A 26 -2.22 9.41 0.77
C ASP A 26 -1.96 8.40 -0.35
N LEU A 27 -0.73 7.93 -0.49
CA LEU A 27 -0.35 6.96 -1.51
C LEU A 27 0.09 5.63 -0.91
N GLY A 28 -0.78 4.63 -0.98
CA GLY A 28 -0.48 3.27 -0.56
C GLY A 28 0.20 2.45 -1.66
N LEU A 29 1.36 1.86 -1.35
CA LEU A 29 2.21 1.13 -2.28
C LEU A 29 2.28 -0.36 -1.94
N GLY A 30 1.91 -1.22 -2.87
CA GLY A 30 2.01 -2.68 -2.73
C GLY A 30 2.91 -3.30 -3.80
N ARG A 31 3.63 -4.38 -3.42
CA ARG A 31 4.57 -5.09 -4.29
C ARG A 31 3.90 -6.08 -5.24
N ALA A 32 2.91 -6.84 -4.75
CA ALA A 32 2.28 -7.87 -5.57
C ALA A 32 1.59 -7.23 -6.79
N PRO A 33 1.65 -7.84 -7.99
CA PRO A 33 1.01 -7.26 -9.18
C PRO A 33 -0.51 -7.12 -9.03
N GLY A 34 -1.16 -7.95 -8.18
CA GLY A 34 -2.60 -7.84 -7.88
C GLY A 34 -3.49 -8.07 -9.09
N THR A 35 -2.98 -8.73 -10.12
CA THR A 35 -3.66 -8.95 -11.39
C THR A 35 -3.23 -10.28 -12.03
N ASP A 36 -3.94 -10.72 -13.08
CA ASP A 36 -3.61 -11.90 -13.86
C ASP A 36 -2.54 -11.63 -14.94
N MET A 37 -2.01 -12.70 -15.52
CA MET A 37 -0.97 -12.62 -16.57
C MET A 37 -1.43 -11.89 -17.82
N ARG A 38 -2.72 -11.96 -18.19
CA ARG A 38 -3.25 -11.25 -19.37
C ARG A 38 -3.22 -9.75 -19.17
N THR A 39 -3.59 -9.31 -17.97
CA THR A 39 -3.55 -7.89 -17.60
C THR A 39 -2.10 -7.39 -17.52
N LEU A 40 -1.15 -8.17 -16.97
CA LEU A 40 0.28 -7.82 -17.00
C LEU A 40 0.80 -7.65 -18.43
N GLN A 41 0.45 -8.58 -19.33
CA GLN A 41 0.81 -8.48 -20.76
C GLN A 41 0.21 -7.23 -21.41
N ALA A 42 -1.06 -6.91 -21.15
CA ALA A 42 -1.71 -5.71 -21.64
C ALA A 42 -1.03 -4.42 -21.13
N LEU A 43 -0.57 -4.43 -19.88
CA LEU A 43 0.22 -3.35 -19.29
C LEU A 43 1.68 -3.33 -19.78
N ARG A 44 2.12 -4.33 -20.56
CA ARG A 44 3.51 -4.51 -21.00
C ARG A 44 4.50 -4.59 -19.84
N ARG A 45 4.11 -5.31 -18.78
CA ARG A 45 4.90 -5.50 -17.55
C ARG A 45 5.36 -6.95 -17.43
N ASP A 46 6.56 -7.12 -16.84
CA ASP A 46 7.12 -8.42 -16.51
C ASP A 46 6.82 -8.77 -15.04
N PRO A 47 6.49 -10.04 -14.71
CA PRO A 47 6.39 -10.46 -13.30
C PRO A 47 7.62 -10.14 -12.45
N GLN A 48 8.81 -10.10 -13.06
CA GLN A 48 10.06 -9.74 -12.40
C GLN A 48 10.15 -8.26 -12.00
N ASP A 49 9.32 -7.37 -12.57
CA ASP A 49 9.25 -5.97 -12.16
C ASP A 49 8.92 -5.81 -10.67
N ALA A 50 8.28 -6.82 -10.05
CA ALA A 50 8.03 -6.83 -8.60
C ALA A 50 9.32 -6.85 -7.74
N GLU A 51 10.46 -7.26 -8.29
CA GLU A 51 11.75 -7.24 -7.60
C GLU A 51 12.33 -5.83 -7.50
N ARG A 52 11.92 -4.95 -8.40
CA ARG A 52 12.31 -3.53 -8.40
C ARG A 52 11.52 -2.70 -7.40
N PHE A 53 10.51 -3.27 -6.74
CA PHE A 53 9.63 -2.53 -5.84
C PHE A 53 10.35 -1.65 -4.81
N PRO A 54 11.42 -2.09 -4.12
CA PRO A 54 12.15 -1.24 -3.19
C PRO A 54 12.80 -0.02 -3.86
N SER A 55 13.42 -0.19 -5.02
CA SER A 55 14.04 0.90 -5.78
C SER A 55 13.00 1.86 -6.35
N ASP A 56 11.86 1.32 -6.82
CA ASP A 56 10.77 2.12 -7.37
C ASP A 56 10.09 2.98 -6.28
N VAL A 57 10.02 2.48 -5.03
CA VAL A 57 9.53 3.28 -3.88
C VAL A 57 10.47 4.46 -3.59
N VAL A 58 11.78 4.22 -3.57
CA VAL A 58 12.78 5.27 -3.34
C VAL A 58 12.77 6.30 -4.48
N GLU A 59 12.69 5.85 -5.73
CA GLU A 59 12.57 6.73 -6.90
C GLU A 59 11.31 7.59 -6.82
N LEU A 60 10.16 6.98 -6.48
CA LEU A 60 8.89 7.70 -6.34
C LEU A 60 8.94 8.74 -5.21
N GLN A 61 9.52 8.40 -4.07
CA GLN A 61 9.72 9.32 -2.96
C GLN A 61 10.56 10.54 -3.40
N GLY A 62 11.65 10.29 -4.13
CA GLY A 62 12.49 11.35 -4.67
C GLY A 62 11.78 12.21 -5.72
N LEU A 63 10.96 11.62 -6.60
CA LEU A 63 10.18 12.35 -7.62
C LEU A 63 9.12 13.29 -7.00
N LEU A 64 8.59 12.94 -5.82
CA LEU A 64 7.62 13.75 -5.07
C LEU A 64 8.29 14.79 -4.18
N SER A 65 9.60 14.68 -3.92
CA SER A 65 10.36 15.64 -3.14
C SER A 65 10.77 16.86 -3.97
N ASP A 66 11.47 17.81 -3.33
CA ASP A 66 11.97 19.02 -3.99
C ASP A 66 13.07 18.72 -5.02
N THR A 67 13.75 17.57 -4.89
CA THR A 67 14.89 17.20 -5.75
C THR A 67 14.65 15.85 -6.41
N SER A 68 14.46 15.85 -7.73
CA SER A 68 14.31 14.62 -8.49
C SER A 68 15.59 13.76 -8.46
N PRO A 69 15.49 12.44 -8.29
CA PRO A 69 16.60 11.51 -8.41
C PRO A 69 17.04 11.27 -9.86
N LEU A 70 16.25 11.72 -10.83
CA LEU A 70 16.48 11.54 -12.25
C LEU A 70 17.03 12.83 -12.87
N ALA A 71 18.25 12.78 -13.40
CA ALA A 71 18.90 13.95 -14.01
C ALA A 71 18.08 14.51 -15.18
N GLY A 72 17.67 15.78 -15.06
CA GLY A 72 16.92 16.50 -16.10
C GLY A 72 15.44 16.07 -16.28
N ILE A 73 14.92 15.23 -15.37
CA ILE A 73 13.52 14.80 -15.38
C ILE A 73 12.87 15.20 -14.06
N GLU A 74 11.73 15.84 -14.12
CA GLU A 74 10.92 16.23 -12.96
C GLU A 74 9.48 15.77 -13.14
N ALA A 75 8.87 15.28 -12.09
CA ALA A 75 7.44 14.96 -12.07
C ALA A 75 6.63 16.24 -11.88
N ILE A 76 5.94 16.72 -12.90
CA ILE A 76 5.15 17.95 -12.81
C ILE A 76 3.65 17.60 -12.92
N PRO A 77 2.82 17.99 -11.95
CA PRO A 77 3.05 18.87 -10.81
C PRO A 77 3.51 18.16 -9.50
N GLY A 78 3.96 16.91 -9.55
CA GLY A 78 4.29 16.08 -8.38
C GLY A 78 5.47 16.56 -7.54
N LYS A 79 6.47 17.21 -8.16
CA LYS A 79 7.66 17.72 -7.49
C LYS A 79 7.30 18.66 -6.33
N GLY A 80 7.88 18.41 -5.15
CA GLY A 80 7.68 19.23 -3.95
C GLY A 80 6.34 19.01 -3.24
N THR A 81 5.48 18.13 -3.74
CA THR A 81 4.20 17.81 -3.08
C THR A 81 4.36 16.95 -1.84
N ASN A 82 5.43 16.15 -1.76
CA ASN A 82 5.72 15.26 -0.64
C ASN A 82 4.51 14.40 -0.21
N VAL A 83 3.74 13.90 -1.19
CA VAL A 83 2.57 13.03 -0.93
C VAL A 83 2.97 11.91 0.04
N PRO A 84 2.28 11.72 1.17
CA PRO A 84 2.60 10.68 2.14
C PRO A 84 2.54 9.27 1.54
N LEU A 85 3.64 8.52 1.66
CA LEU A 85 3.76 7.15 1.18
C LEU A 85 3.52 6.14 2.29
N TYR A 86 2.74 5.09 2.01
CA TYR A 86 2.44 3.99 2.92
C TYR A 86 2.82 2.67 2.26
N ILE A 87 3.62 1.84 2.92
CA ILE A 87 3.92 0.49 2.42
C ILE A 87 2.79 -0.45 2.81
N LEU A 88 2.12 -1.01 1.81
CA LEU A 88 1.05 -1.98 1.98
C LEU A 88 1.58 -3.41 1.81
N GLY A 89 1.20 -4.32 2.71
CA GLY A 89 1.60 -5.71 2.59
C GLY A 89 0.84 -6.65 3.49
N SER A 90 1.06 -7.96 3.26
CA SER A 90 0.54 -9.07 4.08
C SER A 90 1.65 -10.03 4.47
N SER A 91 2.92 -9.61 4.39
CA SER A 91 4.09 -10.44 4.65
C SER A 91 5.20 -9.63 5.34
N LEU A 92 6.20 -10.35 5.86
CA LEU A 92 7.36 -9.75 6.53
C LEU A 92 8.18 -8.84 5.61
N PHE A 93 8.18 -9.08 4.30
CA PHE A 93 8.90 -8.24 3.34
C PHE A 93 8.46 -6.77 3.39
N GLY A 94 7.15 -6.51 3.41
CA GLY A 94 6.62 -5.14 3.52
C GLY A 94 7.01 -4.47 4.83
N ALA A 95 7.00 -5.23 5.94
CA ALA A 95 7.44 -4.76 7.24
C ALA A 95 8.92 -4.36 7.24
N GLN A 96 9.80 -5.19 6.67
CA GLN A 96 11.23 -4.90 6.54
C GLN A 96 11.50 -3.66 5.69
N LEU A 97 10.83 -3.56 4.54
CA LEU A 97 11.01 -2.41 3.64
C LEU A 97 10.54 -1.11 4.31
N ALA A 98 9.34 -1.11 4.90
CA ALA A 98 8.81 0.06 5.59
C ALA A 98 9.73 0.49 6.75
N ALA A 99 10.23 -0.47 7.54
CA ALA A 99 11.16 -0.22 8.63
C ALA A 99 12.48 0.39 8.14
N ALA A 100 13.05 -0.16 7.06
CA ALA A 100 14.31 0.30 6.49
C ALA A 100 14.23 1.72 5.90
N LEU A 101 13.08 2.07 5.31
CA LEU A 101 12.83 3.38 4.70
C LEU A 101 12.23 4.41 5.69
N GLY A 102 11.89 4.01 6.93
CA GLY A 102 11.23 4.89 7.90
C GLY A 102 9.85 5.35 7.43
N LEU A 103 9.10 4.49 6.75
CA LEU A 103 7.77 4.79 6.20
C LEU A 103 6.67 4.12 7.02
N PRO A 104 5.43 4.68 7.04
CA PRO A 104 4.27 4.02 7.60
C PRO A 104 4.01 2.64 6.98
N TYR A 105 3.60 1.69 7.82
CA TYR A 105 3.32 0.33 7.40
C TYR A 105 1.85 -0.03 7.58
N ALA A 106 1.18 -0.42 6.49
CA ALA A 106 -0.19 -0.89 6.49
C ALA A 106 -0.24 -2.39 6.23
N PHE A 107 -0.71 -3.15 7.22
CA PHE A 107 -0.80 -4.61 7.15
C PHE A 107 -2.22 -5.05 6.83
N ALA A 108 -2.36 -5.86 5.77
CA ALA A 108 -3.65 -6.42 5.34
C ALA A 108 -4.04 -7.63 6.21
N SER A 109 -4.31 -7.42 7.51
CA SER A 109 -4.62 -8.48 8.47
C SER A 109 -5.95 -9.19 8.20
N HIS A 110 -6.88 -8.54 7.51
CA HIS A 110 -8.10 -9.17 7.00
C HIS A 110 -7.79 -10.26 5.96
N PHE A 111 -6.61 -10.23 5.36
CA PHE A 111 -6.15 -11.16 4.34
C PHE A 111 -5.17 -12.22 4.91
N ALA A 112 -4.27 -11.83 5.81
CA ALA A 112 -3.26 -12.69 6.40
C ALA A 112 -3.13 -12.48 7.93
N PRO A 113 -4.18 -12.76 8.72
CA PRO A 113 -4.20 -12.41 10.15
C PRO A 113 -3.09 -13.11 10.96
N GLN A 114 -2.65 -14.30 10.53
CA GLN A 114 -1.65 -15.08 11.24
C GLN A 114 -0.27 -14.41 11.30
N ALA A 115 0.08 -13.66 10.25
CA ALA A 115 1.38 -13.00 10.16
C ALA A 115 1.40 -11.59 10.78
N LEU A 116 0.25 -11.05 11.24
CA LEU A 116 0.13 -9.68 11.73
C LEU A 116 1.11 -9.41 12.89
N THR A 117 1.06 -10.23 13.93
CA THR A 117 1.85 -10.00 15.14
C THR A 117 3.34 -10.01 14.87
N GLU A 118 3.80 -10.98 14.06
CA GLU A 118 5.21 -11.10 13.68
C GLU A 118 5.67 -9.92 12.81
N ALA A 119 4.86 -9.54 11.82
CA ALA A 119 5.16 -8.43 10.92
C ALA A 119 5.24 -7.09 11.67
N VAL A 120 4.30 -6.83 12.57
CA VAL A 120 4.30 -5.61 13.38
C VAL A 120 5.50 -5.59 14.36
N ALA A 121 5.81 -6.72 15.01
CA ALA A 121 6.96 -6.82 15.88
C ALA A 121 8.28 -6.59 15.12
N LEU A 122 8.40 -7.17 13.93
CA LEU A 122 9.55 -6.96 13.04
C LEU A 122 9.69 -5.48 12.65
N TYR A 123 8.61 -4.87 12.16
CA TYR A 123 8.59 -3.48 11.75
C TYR A 123 9.03 -2.55 12.89
N ARG A 124 8.47 -2.71 14.09
CA ARG A 124 8.81 -1.89 15.27
C ARG A 124 10.26 -2.08 15.72
N ARG A 125 10.77 -3.31 15.68
CA ARG A 125 12.14 -3.64 16.09
C ARG A 125 13.19 -3.07 15.13
N GLU A 126 12.91 -3.10 13.82
CA GLU A 126 13.87 -2.74 12.79
C GLU A 126 13.67 -1.33 12.23
N PHE A 127 12.67 -0.61 12.75
CA PHE A 127 12.33 0.73 12.30
C PHE A 127 13.50 1.70 12.43
N ARG A 128 13.75 2.42 11.34
CA ARG A 128 14.75 3.49 11.28
C ARG A 128 14.02 4.82 11.10
N PRO A 129 14.13 5.77 12.03
CA PRO A 129 13.55 7.09 11.87
C PRO A 129 14.00 7.76 10.58
N SER A 130 13.09 8.48 9.94
CA SER A 130 13.33 9.25 8.72
C SER A 130 12.83 10.68 8.89
N GLU A 131 13.02 11.52 7.87
CA GLU A 131 12.44 12.88 7.84
C GLU A 131 10.90 12.84 7.78
N VAL A 132 10.33 11.74 7.28
CA VAL A 132 8.89 11.57 7.15
C VAL A 132 8.25 11.07 8.45
N LEU A 133 8.96 10.21 9.20
CA LEU A 133 8.39 9.51 10.35
C LEU A 133 9.45 9.29 11.45
N ALA A 134 9.21 9.87 12.62
CA ALA A 134 10.12 9.75 13.77
C ALA A 134 9.93 8.45 14.55
N GLU A 135 8.72 7.90 14.58
CA GLU A 135 8.34 6.69 15.33
C GLU A 135 7.53 5.73 14.44
N PRO A 136 7.55 4.41 14.74
CA PRO A 136 6.80 3.42 13.96
C PRO A 136 5.29 3.70 13.93
N TYR A 137 4.72 3.79 12.73
CA TYR A 137 3.28 3.97 12.52
C TYR A 137 2.70 2.77 11.78
N VAL A 138 1.73 2.09 12.41
CA VAL A 138 1.11 0.86 11.89
C VAL A 138 -0.37 1.06 11.66
N ILE A 139 -0.84 0.64 10.48
CA ILE A 139 -2.25 0.48 10.15
C ILE A 139 -2.54 -1.02 10.02
N ALA A 140 -3.57 -1.52 10.72
CA ALA A 140 -4.05 -2.89 10.57
C ALA A 140 -5.43 -2.88 9.90
N GLY A 141 -5.56 -3.62 8.77
CA GLY A 141 -6.81 -3.76 8.07
C GLY A 141 -7.72 -4.77 8.77
N VAL A 142 -8.98 -4.43 9.01
CA VAL A 142 -9.98 -5.30 9.62
C VAL A 142 -11.16 -5.50 8.68
N GLY A 143 -11.52 -6.77 8.44
CA GLY A 143 -12.78 -7.11 7.81
C GLY A 143 -13.91 -7.12 8.85
N ALA A 144 -14.99 -6.40 8.59
CA ALA A 144 -16.16 -6.37 9.47
C ALA A 144 -17.46 -6.50 8.67
N ILE A 145 -18.41 -7.24 9.22
CA ILE A 145 -19.80 -7.30 8.73
C ILE A 145 -20.69 -6.97 9.91
N ALA A 146 -21.56 -5.98 9.73
CA ALA A 146 -22.51 -5.56 10.71
C ALA A 146 -23.94 -5.86 10.22
N ASP A 147 -24.79 -6.43 11.09
CA ASP A 147 -26.21 -6.63 10.86
C ASP A 147 -26.91 -6.54 12.22
N GLU A 148 -28.17 -6.16 12.25
CA GLU A 148 -29.00 -6.16 13.46
C GLU A 148 -29.22 -7.59 14.00
N ASP A 149 -29.13 -8.59 13.12
CA ASP A 149 -29.25 -10.02 13.42
C ASP A 149 -27.87 -10.71 13.35
N ALA A 150 -27.43 -11.28 14.47
CA ALA A 150 -26.15 -11.96 14.58
C ALA A 150 -26.01 -13.20 13.65
N GLU A 151 -27.11 -13.91 13.35
CA GLU A 151 -27.08 -15.04 12.41
C GLU A 151 -26.88 -14.57 10.97
N ARG A 152 -27.51 -13.45 10.59
CA ARG A 152 -27.32 -12.84 9.27
C ARG A 152 -25.90 -12.30 9.11
N ALA A 153 -25.36 -11.64 10.13
CA ALA A 153 -23.96 -11.19 10.13
C ALA A 153 -23.00 -12.37 9.96
N ASN A 154 -23.19 -13.45 10.69
CA ASN A 154 -22.35 -14.66 10.62
C ASN A 154 -22.49 -15.39 9.26
N THR A 155 -23.70 -15.44 8.70
CA THR A 155 -23.94 -16.02 7.37
C THR A 155 -23.29 -15.16 6.29
N GLY A 156 -23.35 -13.85 6.40
CA GLY A 156 -22.67 -12.90 5.51
C GLY A 156 -21.14 -13.11 5.53
N TRP A 157 -20.57 -13.26 6.72
CA TRP A 157 -19.15 -13.55 6.90
C TRP A 157 -18.73 -14.87 6.26
N ARG A 158 -19.50 -15.95 6.47
CA ARG A 158 -19.23 -17.26 5.85
C ARG A 158 -19.29 -17.19 4.32
N ARG A 159 -20.27 -16.50 3.75
CA ARG A 159 -20.41 -16.29 2.30
C ARG A 159 -19.23 -15.50 1.74
N PHE A 160 -18.81 -14.44 2.43
CA PHE A 160 -17.64 -13.64 2.07
C PHE A 160 -16.38 -14.50 2.06
N LEU A 161 -16.14 -15.30 3.08
CA LEU A 161 -14.98 -16.21 3.14
C LEU A 161 -15.04 -17.27 2.01
N THR A 162 -16.20 -17.86 1.77
CA THR A 162 -16.37 -18.87 0.71
C THR A 162 -16.16 -18.25 -0.67
N PHE A 163 -16.68 -17.07 -0.92
CA PHE A 163 -16.50 -16.36 -2.18
C PHE A 163 -15.02 -16.02 -2.44
N ASN A 164 -14.31 -15.53 -1.45
CA ASN A 164 -12.88 -15.22 -1.58
C ASN A 164 -12.01 -16.49 -1.77
N PHE A 165 -12.43 -17.64 -1.20
CA PHE A 165 -11.72 -18.90 -1.34
C PHE A 165 -11.95 -19.58 -2.70
N VAL A 166 -13.18 -19.48 -3.26
CA VAL A 166 -13.57 -20.11 -4.52
C VAL A 166 -13.22 -19.29 -5.75
N CYS A 167 -13.26 -17.97 -5.65
CA CYS A 167 -13.03 -17.07 -6.79
C CYS A 167 -11.57 -16.66 -7.00
N GLY A 168 -10.62 -17.30 -6.36
CA GLY A 168 -9.18 -17.13 -6.60
C GLY A 168 -8.80 -15.79 -7.24
N PHE A 169 -8.67 -14.71 -6.48
CA PHE A 169 -8.14 -13.43 -6.93
C PHE A 169 -8.99 -12.59 -7.92
N VAL A 170 -10.27 -12.39 -7.66
CA VAL A 170 -10.96 -11.21 -8.18
C VAL A 170 -11.41 -10.37 -6.98
N VAL A 171 -10.51 -9.52 -6.51
CA VAL A 171 -10.83 -8.58 -5.43
C VAL A 171 -11.47 -7.34 -6.01
N THR A 172 -12.80 -7.29 -6.00
CA THR A 172 -13.50 -6.00 -6.04
C THR A 172 -13.64 -5.58 -4.58
N MET A 173 -12.65 -4.87 -4.05
CA MET A 173 -12.67 -4.33 -2.70
C MET A 173 -13.51 -3.05 -2.68
N LEU A 174 -14.73 -3.13 -2.12
CA LEU A 174 -15.36 -1.98 -1.48
C LEU A 174 -14.77 -1.90 -0.06
N LEU A 175 -13.67 -1.15 0.08
CA LEU A 175 -13.07 -0.82 1.38
C LEU A 175 -13.89 0.28 2.04
N ILE A 176 -14.69 -0.10 3.04
CA ILE A 176 -15.16 0.86 4.04
C ILE A 176 -13.99 0.98 5.04
N TRP A 177 -13.25 2.07 4.98
CA TRP A 177 -12.19 2.41 5.94
C TRP A 177 -12.86 2.89 7.22
N LEU A 178 -12.82 2.07 8.27
CA LEU A 178 -13.07 2.53 9.63
C LEU A 178 -11.72 2.89 10.24
N TRP A 179 -11.46 4.17 10.48
CA TRP A 179 -10.31 4.64 11.24
C TRP A 179 -10.54 4.30 12.72
N VAL A 180 -9.85 3.30 13.22
CA VAL A 180 -9.73 3.08 14.66
C VAL A 180 -8.37 3.61 15.08
N LEU A 181 -8.35 4.80 15.65
CA LEU A 181 -7.20 5.32 16.41
C LEU A 181 -7.07 4.45 17.66
N VAL A 182 -6.02 3.64 17.74
CA VAL A 182 -5.58 3.01 18.99
C VAL A 182 -4.39 3.83 19.47
N PRO A 183 -4.47 4.41 20.68
CA PRO A 183 -3.38 5.17 21.30
C PRO A 183 -2.15 4.32 21.59
#